data_5198cb955d47a3519e4cde428daf829a
#
_entry.id   5198cb955d47a3519e4cde428daf829a
#
_cell.length_a   1.000
_cell.length_b   1.000
_cell.length_c   1.000
_cell.angle_alpha   90.00
_cell.angle_beta   90.00
_cell.angle_gamma   90.00
#
_symmetry.space_group_name_H-M   'P 1'
#
loop_
_entity.id
_entity.type
_entity.pdbx_description
1 polymer ?
#
loop_
_entity_poly.entity_id
_entity_poly.type
_entity_poly.pdbx_seq_one_letter_code
_entity_poly.pdbx_strand_id
1 'polypeptide(L)'
;MVVEVREEVPSGRGAHLVDPVAVAIRTRPPARAGAAEHFTSTDPSPGLDVARNPRVARLLHNRKLQFMLILPNQIIFWLVIGIGLLGTLVPGLNFATAITWYVWFCLVFVMMVVVGRAWCAMCPFGGFAEWVQRHTFWRRTPSSVGVGLKVPEVVGQYGFLLSVGAFLLLTWIEEFFNIAGPGNPASTSFMVLGIVGSALTFFMLFERRSFCRYVCPLTALIGTVGSMGSVAGFRTRDREVCFNCTTKDCMRGSEDGYGCPWYTWPGSADSNLTCGLCTECYKSCPSDNIGLFVQKPLTSVVAPNRRRADVAWAVALLWGLVLYQQINALPFFGRLDAWLNAHTAFPQYPNPIDYLGVIGLVTVVMAGIAWVFAKVFVDRGYVVPAGGRAFVDRTSVFRTYFVPLMYGIIPVVGADYFARQLPKFFQHAPRVIPAVGHLFGAGSTTSTLYRTSIIGANSGIIGVQVGVMVAGTLAAMWTSWKVAGRDLVVPSGQRRTVQWAALGLALALGVIAAVLYVAMNAAD
;
A
#
# COMPACT_ATOMS: atom_id res chain seq x y z
N MET A 1 12.54 -41.10 -7.88
CA MET A 1 12.35 -41.98 -6.73
C MET A 1 11.64 -41.14 -5.68
N VAL A 2 10.31 -41.28 -5.61
CA VAL A 2 9.47 -40.57 -4.65
C VAL A 2 9.40 -41.45 -3.42
N VAL A 3 9.97 -41.01 -2.31
CA VAL A 3 9.78 -41.67 -1.01
C VAL A 3 8.51 -41.06 -0.42
N GLU A 4 7.43 -41.81 -0.46
CA GLU A 4 6.18 -41.54 0.24
C GLU A 4 6.37 -41.92 1.71
N VAL A 5 6.65 -40.97 2.58
CA VAL A 5 6.60 -41.18 4.02
C VAL A 5 5.17 -40.95 4.47
N ARG A 6 4.43 -42.05 4.63
CA ARG A 6 3.20 -42.07 5.41
C ARG A 6 3.60 -42.01 6.88
N GLU A 7 3.40 -40.87 7.53
CA GLU A 7 3.30 -40.82 8.99
C GLU A 7 1.82 -41.00 9.38
N GLU A 8 1.55 -42.06 10.09
CA GLU A 8 0.30 -42.31 10.78
C GLU A 8 0.10 -41.24 11.86
N VAL A 9 -1.01 -40.53 11.77
CA VAL A 9 -1.42 -39.53 12.77
C VAL A 9 -2.17 -40.29 13.86
N PRO A 10 -1.74 -40.27 15.12
CA PRO A 10 -2.52 -40.83 16.22
C PRO A 10 -3.83 -40.06 16.40
N SER A 11 -4.94 -40.77 16.47
CA SER A 11 -6.25 -40.25 16.78
C SER A 11 -6.34 -39.80 18.25
N GLY A 12 -6.06 -38.52 18.51
CA GLY A 12 -6.18 -37.89 19.80
C GLY A 12 -6.86 -36.53 19.66
N ARG A 13 -8.00 -36.36 20.31
CA ARG A 13 -8.87 -35.20 20.32
C ARG A 13 -8.10 -33.89 20.51
N GLY A 14 -8.20 -33.01 19.54
CA GLY A 14 -7.64 -31.66 19.57
C GLY A 14 -7.13 -31.23 18.21
N ALA A 15 -7.99 -31.22 17.17
CA ALA A 15 -7.67 -30.64 15.88
C ALA A 15 -7.58 -29.11 16.00
N HIS A 16 -6.43 -28.61 16.47
CA HIS A 16 -6.04 -27.23 16.20
C HIS A 16 -5.72 -27.13 14.72
N LEU A 17 -6.56 -26.41 13.98
CA LEU A 17 -6.36 -26.06 12.59
C LEU A 17 -4.92 -25.58 12.39
N VAL A 18 -4.13 -26.34 11.65
CA VAL A 18 -2.80 -25.96 11.22
C VAL A 18 -2.94 -24.71 10.37
N ASP A 19 -2.32 -23.63 10.80
CA ASP A 19 -2.35 -22.35 10.13
C ASP A 19 -1.99 -22.52 8.64
N PRO A 20 -2.81 -22.07 7.67
CA PRO A 20 -2.51 -22.17 6.24
C PRO A 20 -1.16 -21.55 5.85
N VAL A 21 -0.63 -20.66 6.69
CA VAL A 21 0.75 -20.13 6.56
C VAL A 21 1.79 -21.22 6.82
N ALA A 22 1.57 -22.12 7.78
CA ALA A 22 2.47 -23.22 8.08
C ALA A 22 2.48 -24.28 6.96
N VAL A 23 1.31 -24.55 6.35
CA VAL A 23 1.20 -25.46 5.20
C VAL A 23 1.89 -24.91 3.96
N ALA A 24 1.82 -23.59 3.74
CA ALA A 24 2.53 -22.94 2.63
C ALA A 24 4.06 -23.00 2.77
N ILE A 25 4.60 -23.18 3.98
CA ILE A 25 6.04 -23.30 4.24
C ILE A 25 6.55 -24.70 3.92
N ARG A 26 5.74 -25.74 4.12
CA ARG A 26 6.14 -27.15 3.84
C ARG A 26 6.23 -27.47 2.34
N THR A 27 5.63 -26.67 1.47
CA THR A 27 5.62 -26.90 0.02
C THR A 27 6.56 -25.97 -0.74
N ARG A 28 7.79 -25.77 -0.26
CA ARG A 28 8.78 -24.98 -0.98
C ARG A 28 9.18 -25.73 -2.26
N PRO A 29 8.93 -25.18 -3.47
CA PRO A 29 9.51 -25.76 -4.67
C PRO A 29 11.03 -25.66 -4.60
N PRO A 30 11.79 -26.63 -5.14
CA PRO A 30 13.24 -26.55 -5.19
C PRO A 30 13.66 -25.27 -5.93
N ALA A 31 14.65 -24.58 -5.38
CA ALA A 31 15.20 -23.38 -5.97
C ALA A 31 15.68 -23.68 -7.41
N ARG A 32 15.37 -22.80 -8.35
CA ARG A 32 15.85 -22.89 -9.73
C ARG A 32 17.38 -22.79 -9.73
N ALA A 33 18.06 -23.70 -10.43
CA ALA A 33 19.46 -23.54 -10.75
C ALA A 33 19.65 -22.21 -11.52
N GLY A 34 20.36 -21.26 -10.94
CA GLY A 34 20.56 -19.91 -11.48
C GLY A 34 19.75 -18.78 -10.80
N ALA A 35 18.66 -19.09 -10.06
CA ALA A 35 18.00 -18.14 -9.16
C ALA A 35 18.35 -18.44 -7.69
N ALA A 36 19.01 -19.55 -7.44
CA ALA A 36 19.38 -20.04 -6.11
C ALA A 36 20.50 -19.23 -5.44
N GLU A 37 21.25 -18.44 -6.19
CA GLU A 37 22.39 -17.68 -5.64
C GLU A 37 22.00 -16.51 -4.74
N HIS A 38 20.70 -16.14 -4.68
CA HIS A 38 20.31 -14.94 -3.92
C HIS A 38 19.49 -15.17 -2.65
N PHE A 39 18.97 -16.37 -2.39
CA PHE A 39 18.22 -16.64 -1.16
C PHE A 39 18.25 -18.14 -0.79
N THR A 40 19.33 -18.58 -0.19
CA THR A 40 19.35 -19.83 0.56
C THR A 40 18.51 -19.67 1.84
N SER A 41 18.05 -20.76 2.43
CA SER A 41 17.31 -20.75 3.70
C SER A 41 18.09 -20.09 4.85
N THR A 42 19.39 -19.94 4.68
CA THR A 42 20.37 -19.38 5.62
C THR A 42 20.72 -17.92 5.36
N ASP A 43 20.28 -17.33 4.23
CA ASP A 43 20.61 -15.94 3.96
C ASP A 43 19.97 -15.01 5.00
N PRO A 44 20.76 -14.13 5.64
CA PRO A 44 20.21 -13.14 6.55
C PRO A 44 19.27 -12.20 5.81
N SER A 45 18.32 -11.64 6.52
CA SER A 45 17.44 -10.60 5.93
C SER A 45 18.29 -9.47 5.38
N PRO A 46 18.05 -9.02 4.11
CA PRO A 46 18.86 -7.98 3.53
C PRO A 46 18.66 -6.66 4.28
N GLY A 47 19.76 -5.97 4.59
CA GLY A 47 19.73 -4.66 5.23
C GLY A 47 20.41 -4.63 6.61
N LEU A 48 20.39 -3.44 7.21
CA LEU A 48 20.94 -3.17 8.52
C LEU A 48 19.87 -3.40 9.59
N ASP A 49 20.14 -4.27 10.56
CA ASP A 49 19.29 -4.43 11.74
C ASP A 49 19.55 -3.30 12.75
N VAL A 50 18.68 -2.30 12.75
CA VAL A 50 18.78 -1.15 13.67
C VAL A 50 18.39 -1.51 15.11
N ALA A 51 17.67 -2.62 15.31
CA ALA A 51 17.31 -3.10 16.64
C ALA A 51 18.48 -3.75 17.39
N ARG A 52 19.64 -3.92 16.75
CA ARG A 52 20.90 -4.29 17.46
C ARG A 52 21.41 -3.17 18.38
N ASN A 53 21.02 -1.92 18.09
CA ASN A 53 21.35 -0.82 19.00
C ASN A 53 20.51 -0.95 20.29
N PRO A 54 21.13 -1.00 21.48
CA PRO A 54 20.42 -1.23 22.74
C PRO A 54 19.40 -0.13 23.08
N ARG A 55 19.62 1.10 22.61
CA ARG A 55 18.65 2.20 22.80
C ARG A 55 17.40 1.97 21.96
N VAL A 56 17.58 1.57 20.69
CA VAL A 56 16.48 1.24 19.77
C VAL A 56 15.74 0.00 20.27
N ALA A 57 16.45 -1.06 20.67
CA ALA A 57 15.86 -2.27 21.24
C ALA A 57 14.97 -1.96 22.44
N ARG A 58 15.48 -1.16 23.40
CA ARG A 58 14.71 -0.72 24.58
C ARG A 58 13.46 0.07 24.19
N LEU A 59 13.55 0.95 23.18
CA LEU A 59 12.41 1.70 22.67
C LEU A 59 11.36 0.77 22.04
N LEU A 60 11.79 -0.18 21.22
CA LEU A 60 10.89 -1.13 20.52
C LEU A 60 10.19 -2.10 21.49
N HIS A 61 10.82 -2.47 22.61
CA HIS A 61 10.21 -3.28 23.67
C HIS A 61 9.22 -2.48 24.52
N ASN A 62 9.24 -1.16 24.47
CA ASN A 62 8.34 -0.35 25.28
C ASN A 62 6.89 -0.54 24.82
N ARG A 63 6.04 -1.05 25.72
CA ARG A 63 4.60 -1.29 25.44
C ARG A 63 3.84 -0.01 25.13
N LYS A 64 4.29 1.14 25.65
CA LYS A 64 3.66 2.45 25.43
C LYS A 64 4.04 3.08 24.08
N LEU A 65 5.04 2.57 23.37
CA LEU A 65 5.55 3.19 22.14
C LEU A 65 4.44 3.42 21.12
N GLN A 66 3.67 2.39 20.81
CA GLN A 66 2.59 2.51 19.83
C GLN A 66 1.51 3.51 20.27
N PHE A 67 1.15 3.50 21.55
CA PHE A 67 0.24 4.49 22.11
C PHE A 67 0.77 5.92 21.95
N MET A 68 2.04 6.15 22.28
CA MET A 68 2.67 7.46 22.16
C MET A 68 2.72 7.95 20.70
N LEU A 69 2.87 7.04 19.73
CA LEU A 69 2.84 7.38 18.31
C LEU A 69 1.42 7.67 17.80
N ILE A 70 0.42 6.96 18.32
CA ILE A 70 -0.97 7.12 17.89
C ILE A 70 -1.61 8.36 18.53
N LEU A 71 -1.28 8.67 19.79
CA LEU A 71 -1.96 9.71 20.56
C LEU A 71 -1.99 11.10 19.90
N PRO A 72 -0.87 11.64 19.38
CA PRO A 72 -0.91 12.94 18.69
C PRO A 72 -1.84 12.92 17.45
N ASN A 73 -1.77 11.84 16.67
CA ASN A 73 -2.64 11.67 15.50
C ASN A 73 -4.10 11.50 15.90
N GLN A 74 -4.36 10.87 17.06
CA GLN A 74 -5.71 10.72 17.59
C GLN A 74 -6.31 12.05 18.02
N ILE A 75 -5.50 12.92 18.63
CA ILE A 75 -5.93 14.28 18.99
C ILE A 75 -6.29 15.07 17.73
N ILE A 76 -5.40 15.09 16.73
CA ILE A 76 -5.66 15.75 15.44
C ILE A 76 -6.91 15.19 14.77
N PHE A 77 -7.09 13.88 14.81
CA PHE A 77 -8.24 13.19 14.24
C PHE A 77 -9.58 13.64 14.84
N TRP A 78 -9.66 13.73 16.18
CA TRP A 78 -10.88 14.20 16.84
C TRP A 78 -11.11 15.71 16.64
N LEU A 79 -10.03 16.50 16.52
CA LEU A 79 -10.13 17.90 16.13
C LEU A 79 -10.67 18.04 14.70
N VAL A 80 -10.22 17.20 13.76
CA VAL A 80 -10.75 17.19 12.38
C VAL A 80 -12.26 16.92 12.39
N ILE A 81 -12.72 15.92 13.14
CA ILE A 81 -14.15 15.62 13.23
C ILE A 81 -14.92 16.79 13.86
N GLY A 82 -14.49 17.25 15.03
CA GLY A 82 -15.21 18.29 15.77
C GLY A 82 -15.26 19.63 15.02
N ILE A 83 -14.11 20.08 14.50
CA ILE A 83 -14.00 21.37 13.84
C ILE A 83 -14.63 21.33 12.44
N GLY A 84 -14.58 20.22 11.75
CA GLY A 84 -15.26 20.09 10.46
C GLY A 84 -16.79 20.16 10.59
N LEU A 85 -17.36 19.62 11.69
CA LEU A 85 -18.79 19.65 11.95
C LEU A 85 -19.28 20.99 12.54
N LEU A 86 -18.49 21.60 13.44
CA LEU A 86 -18.93 22.75 14.26
C LEU A 86 -18.21 24.05 13.90
N GLY A 87 -17.16 23.98 13.08
CA GLY A 87 -16.33 25.14 12.75
C GLY A 87 -16.86 25.96 11.58
N THR A 88 -16.00 26.86 11.09
CA THR A 88 -16.33 27.72 9.95
C THR A 88 -16.62 26.93 8.67
N LEU A 89 -17.58 27.41 7.88
CA LEU A 89 -17.90 26.85 6.57
C LEU A 89 -16.91 27.27 5.47
N VAL A 90 -15.97 28.20 5.77
CA VAL A 90 -14.94 28.61 4.82
C VAL A 90 -13.84 27.53 4.76
N PRO A 91 -13.72 26.74 3.68
CA PRO A 91 -12.86 25.55 3.65
C PRO A 91 -11.40 25.84 3.97
N GLY A 92 -10.86 26.95 3.45
CA GLY A 92 -9.45 27.33 3.69
C GLY A 92 -9.14 27.83 5.10
N LEU A 93 -10.16 28.19 5.90
CA LEU A 93 -10.04 28.53 7.32
C LEU A 93 -10.52 27.42 8.24
N ASN A 94 -11.11 26.37 7.69
CA ASN A 94 -11.49 25.21 8.47
C ASN A 94 -10.30 24.28 8.66
N PHE A 95 -9.96 23.98 9.92
CA PHE A 95 -8.83 23.13 10.27
C PHE A 95 -8.95 21.73 9.66
N ALA A 96 -10.17 21.16 9.61
CA ALA A 96 -10.37 19.82 9.06
C ALA A 96 -9.97 19.75 7.58
N THR A 97 -10.41 20.70 6.76
CA THR A 97 -10.01 20.77 5.35
C THR A 97 -8.52 21.06 5.20
N ALA A 98 -8.02 22.06 5.92
CA ALA A 98 -6.65 22.54 5.76
C ALA A 98 -5.63 21.47 6.14
N ILE A 99 -5.77 20.79 7.27
CA ILE A 99 -4.81 19.78 7.71
C ILE A 99 -4.90 18.50 6.87
N THR A 100 -6.13 18.06 6.53
CA THR A 100 -6.34 16.79 5.83
C THR A 100 -5.91 16.88 4.37
N TRP A 101 -6.42 17.85 3.62
CA TRP A 101 -6.26 17.89 2.17
C TRP A 101 -5.04 18.66 1.69
N TYR A 102 -4.62 19.70 2.44
CA TYR A 102 -3.50 20.53 1.99
C TYR A 102 -2.14 20.05 2.52
N VAL A 103 -2.12 19.35 3.67
CA VAL A 103 -0.87 18.93 4.30
C VAL A 103 -0.75 17.42 4.44
N TRP A 104 -1.67 16.77 5.18
CA TRP A 104 -1.53 15.37 5.55
C TRP A 104 -1.43 14.46 4.33
N PHE A 105 -2.29 14.66 3.34
CA PHE A 105 -2.35 13.78 2.18
C PHE A 105 -1.05 13.81 1.35
N CYS A 106 -0.37 14.94 1.26
CA CYS A 106 0.96 15.03 0.65
C CYS A 106 2.04 14.37 1.51
N LEU A 107 2.05 14.66 2.82
CA LEU A 107 3.06 14.12 3.74
C LEU A 107 2.99 12.60 3.87
N VAL A 108 1.82 11.99 3.76
CA VAL A 108 1.71 10.52 3.82
C VAL A 108 2.43 9.85 2.65
N PHE A 109 2.47 10.48 1.46
CA PHE A 109 3.27 9.97 0.33
C PHE A 109 4.76 10.06 0.60
N VAL A 110 5.24 11.18 1.14
CA VAL A 110 6.64 11.32 1.55
C VAL A 110 6.99 10.22 2.56
N MET A 111 6.13 9.99 3.54
CA MET A 111 6.33 8.92 4.53
C MET A 111 6.36 7.53 3.90
N MET A 112 5.48 7.24 2.93
CA MET A 112 5.48 5.95 2.21
C MET A 112 6.82 5.70 1.51
N VAL A 113 7.35 6.70 0.82
CA VAL A 113 8.60 6.57 0.06
C VAL A 113 9.82 6.46 0.98
N VAL A 114 9.83 7.16 2.12
CA VAL A 114 10.98 7.17 3.04
C VAL A 114 10.95 5.97 3.99
N VAL A 115 9.84 5.77 4.70
CA VAL A 115 9.73 4.79 5.80
C VAL A 115 8.75 3.64 5.53
N GLY A 116 8.21 3.55 4.33
CA GLY A 116 7.27 2.48 3.97
C GLY A 116 5.93 2.60 4.70
N ARG A 117 5.43 1.51 5.28
CA ARG A 117 4.13 1.48 5.96
C ARG A 117 4.11 2.07 7.38
N ALA A 118 5.05 2.94 7.75
CA ALA A 118 5.11 3.50 9.11
C ALA A 118 3.83 4.24 9.53
N TRP A 119 3.09 4.83 8.58
CA TRP A 119 1.79 5.43 8.85
C TRP A 119 0.83 4.45 9.56
N CYS A 120 0.83 3.18 9.18
CA CYS A 120 -0.06 2.17 9.78
C CYS A 120 0.22 1.92 11.27
N ALA A 121 1.44 2.21 11.76
CA ALA A 121 1.80 2.10 13.18
C ALA A 121 1.22 3.25 14.02
N MET A 122 1.02 4.42 13.40
CA MET A 122 0.53 5.64 14.06
C MET A 122 -0.88 6.06 13.61
N CYS A 123 -1.54 5.24 12.79
CA CYS A 123 -2.84 5.54 12.18
C CYS A 123 -3.94 5.64 13.25
N PRO A 124 -4.70 6.75 13.31
CA PRO A 124 -5.75 6.95 14.30
C PRO A 124 -6.94 6.00 14.10
N PHE A 125 -7.30 5.66 12.86
CA PHE A 125 -8.41 4.76 12.56
C PHE A 125 -8.17 3.36 13.14
N GLY A 126 -7.03 2.75 12.79
CA GLY A 126 -6.66 1.43 13.26
C GLY A 126 -6.29 1.41 14.74
N GLY A 127 -5.66 2.48 15.25
CA GLY A 127 -5.29 2.60 16.65
C GLY A 127 -6.51 2.70 17.57
N PHE A 128 -7.46 3.56 17.24
CA PHE A 128 -8.70 3.71 18.02
C PHE A 128 -9.50 2.41 18.05
N ALA A 129 -9.75 1.80 16.88
CA ALA A 129 -10.49 0.55 16.80
C ALA A 129 -9.80 -0.59 17.58
N GLU A 130 -8.46 -0.64 17.58
CA GLU A 130 -7.70 -1.61 18.34
C GLU A 130 -7.79 -1.36 19.86
N TRP A 131 -7.77 -0.10 20.30
CA TRP A 131 -7.95 0.23 21.72
C TRP A 131 -9.33 -0.17 22.24
N VAL A 132 -10.37 0.07 21.44
CA VAL A 132 -11.73 -0.38 21.76
C VAL A 132 -11.80 -1.90 21.82
N GLN A 133 -11.27 -2.61 20.82
CA GLN A 133 -11.28 -4.08 20.79
C GLN A 133 -10.51 -4.71 21.95
N ARG A 134 -9.41 -4.08 22.40
CA ARG A 134 -8.55 -4.58 23.47
C ARG A 134 -8.97 -4.10 24.86
N HIS A 135 -9.85 -3.13 24.99
CA HIS A 135 -10.15 -2.40 26.23
C HIS A 135 -8.90 -1.86 26.95
N THR A 136 -7.85 -1.55 26.21
CA THR A 136 -6.62 -1.03 26.77
C THR A 136 -5.80 -0.27 25.73
N PHE A 137 -5.02 0.70 26.20
CA PHE A 137 -4.13 1.48 25.34
C PHE A 137 -2.79 0.77 25.09
N TRP A 138 -2.24 0.06 26.09
CA TRP A 138 -0.90 -0.54 26.02
C TRP A 138 -0.73 -1.86 26.77
N ARG A 139 -1.72 -2.30 27.55
CA ARG A 139 -1.64 -3.59 28.25
C ARG A 139 -2.06 -4.72 27.31
N ARG A 140 -1.52 -5.91 27.55
CA ARG A 140 -2.06 -7.10 26.93
C ARG A 140 -3.37 -7.47 27.61
N THR A 141 -4.38 -7.77 26.82
CA THR A 141 -5.61 -8.38 27.29
C THR A 141 -5.65 -9.83 26.82
N PRO A 142 -5.94 -10.80 27.69
CA PRO A 142 -6.05 -12.21 27.31
C PRO A 142 -7.19 -12.46 26.31
N SER A 143 -8.23 -11.65 26.35
CA SER A 143 -9.39 -11.71 25.44
C SER A 143 -9.60 -10.38 24.75
N SER A 144 -9.82 -10.41 23.44
CA SER A 144 -10.35 -9.26 22.72
C SER A 144 -11.89 -9.24 22.86
N VAL A 145 -12.45 -8.04 22.94
CA VAL A 145 -13.90 -7.87 22.83
C VAL A 145 -14.30 -7.95 21.36
N GLY A 146 -15.41 -8.60 21.09
CA GLY A 146 -15.92 -8.79 19.75
C GLY A 146 -16.20 -10.25 19.44
N VAL A 147 -16.81 -10.49 18.29
CA VAL A 147 -17.23 -11.83 17.86
C VAL A 147 -16.03 -12.70 17.46
N GLY A 148 -14.96 -12.07 16.94
CA GLY A 148 -13.71 -12.75 16.57
C GLY A 148 -13.87 -13.73 15.39
N LEU A 149 -14.77 -13.43 14.45
CA LEU A 149 -14.98 -14.25 13.26
C LEU A 149 -13.69 -14.34 12.43
N LYS A 150 -13.38 -15.53 11.96
CA LYS A 150 -12.29 -15.71 11.00
C LYS A 150 -12.68 -15.10 9.66
N VAL A 151 -11.74 -14.39 9.07
CA VAL A 151 -11.92 -13.84 7.72
C VAL A 151 -11.91 -14.99 6.71
N PRO A 152 -12.89 -15.09 5.78
CA PRO A 152 -12.92 -16.11 4.76
C PRO A 152 -11.62 -16.13 3.93
N GLU A 153 -11.14 -17.31 3.55
CA GLU A 153 -9.88 -17.46 2.81
C GLU A 153 -9.87 -16.68 1.49
N VAL A 154 -11.01 -16.63 0.80
CA VAL A 154 -11.19 -15.84 -0.43
C VAL A 154 -10.86 -14.37 -0.19
N VAL A 155 -11.35 -13.79 0.89
CA VAL A 155 -11.03 -12.41 1.29
C VAL A 155 -9.54 -12.26 1.58
N GLY A 156 -8.93 -13.26 2.23
CA GLY A 156 -7.49 -13.29 2.49
C GLY A 156 -6.63 -13.31 1.22
N GLN A 157 -7.09 -14.01 0.18
CA GLN A 157 -6.40 -14.10 -1.10
C GLN A 157 -6.50 -12.81 -1.93
N TYR A 158 -7.62 -12.09 -1.85
CA TYR A 158 -7.91 -10.90 -2.66
C TYR A 158 -7.93 -9.59 -1.86
N GLY A 159 -7.28 -9.55 -0.70
CA GLY A 159 -7.33 -8.41 0.22
C GLY A 159 -6.89 -7.08 -0.39
N PHE A 160 -5.87 -7.07 -1.25
CA PHE A 160 -5.46 -5.85 -1.94
C PHE A 160 -6.47 -5.39 -3.00
N LEU A 161 -7.19 -6.30 -3.65
CA LEU A 161 -8.27 -5.94 -4.58
C LEU A 161 -9.46 -5.34 -3.85
N LEU A 162 -9.84 -5.87 -2.69
CA LEU A 162 -10.90 -5.29 -1.88
C LEU A 162 -10.51 -3.89 -1.40
N SER A 163 -9.28 -3.73 -0.95
CA SER A 163 -8.75 -2.43 -0.50
C SER A 163 -8.72 -1.40 -1.64
N VAL A 164 -8.25 -1.77 -2.84
CA VAL A 164 -8.24 -0.84 -3.98
C VAL A 164 -9.66 -0.53 -4.45
N GLY A 165 -10.57 -1.52 -4.44
CA GLY A 165 -11.98 -1.27 -4.72
C GLY A 165 -12.61 -0.27 -3.76
N ALA A 166 -12.33 -0.39 -2.46
CA ALA A 166 -12.74 0.58 -1.45
C ALA A 166 -12.09 1.96 -1.69
N PHE A 167 -10.85 2.01 -2.17
CA PHE A 167 -10.17 3.25 -2.51
C PHE A 167 -10.79 3.92 -3.74
N LEU A 168 -11.10 3.17 -4.79
CA LEU A 168 -11.80 3.68 -5.96
C LEU A 168 -13.18 4.25 -5.57
N LEU A 169 -13.95 3.50 -4.78
CA LEU A 169 -15.25 3.97 -4.31
C LEU A 169 -15.13 5.24 -3.47
N LEU A 170 -14.16 5.30 -2.54
CA LEU A 170 -13.94 6.45 -1.69
C LEU A 170 -13.53 7.69 -2.51
N THR A 171 -12.65 7.51 -3.51
CA THR A 171 -12.21 8.60 -4.41
C THR A 171 -13.37 9.09 -5.27
N TRP A 172 -14.21 8.18 -5.78
CA TRP A 172 -15.41 8.58 -6.51
C TRP A 172 -16.38 9.38 -5.63
N ILE A 173 -16.64 8.93 -4.39
CA ILE A 173 -17.46 9.66 -3.41
C ILE A 173 -16.83 11.03 -3.10
N GLU A 174 -15.50 11.08 -2.91
CA GLU A 174 -14.77 12.33 -2.64
C GLU A 174 -14.99 13.37 -3.75
N GLU A 175 -14.84 12.95 -5.00
CA GLU A 175 -14.99 13.82 -6.16
C GLU A 175 -16.47 14.18 -6.41
N PHE A 176 -17.38 13.20 -6.31
CA PHE A 176 -18.82 13.41 -6.51
C PHE A 176 -19.44 14.40 -5.52
N PHE A 177 -19.07 14.32 -4.25
CA PHE A 177 -19.53 15.26 -3.22
C PHE A 177 -18.59 16.45 -3.02
N ASN A 178 -17.56 16.59 -3.86
CA ASN A 178 -16.55 17.65 -3.78
C ASN A 178 -15.96 17.83 -2.37
N ILE A 179 -15.61 16.73 -1.71
CA ILE A 179 -15.20 16.71 -0.29
C ILE A 179 -13.83 17.38 -0.11
N ALA A 180 -12.89 17.14 -1.04
CA ALA A 180 -11.51 17.67 -0.98
C ALA A 180 -11.33 19.05 -1.60
N GLY A 181 -12.37 19.59 -2.23
CA GLY A 181 -12.38 20.87 -2.93
C GLY A 181 -12.90 22.01 -2.05
N PRO A 182 -13.51 23.02 -2.67
CA PRO A 182 -14.19 24.12 -1.98
C PRO A 182 -15.54 23.71 -1.36
N GLY A 183 -15.76 22.41 -1.18
CA GLY A 183 -16.98 21.86 -0.61
C GLY A 183 -17.12 22.10 0.89
N ASN A 184 -18.21 21.61 1.45
CA ASN A 184 -18.51 21.79 2.86
C ASN A 184 -17.48 21.02 3.74
N PRO A 185 -16.79 21.68 4.68
CA PRO A 185 -15.86 21.04 5.61
C PRO A 185 -16.47 19.87 6.40
N ALA A 186 -17.76 19.90 6.71
CA ALA A 186 -18.47 18.82 7.39
C ALA A 186 -18.42 17.50 6.60
N SER A 187 -18.35 17.55 5.26
CA SER A 187 -18.23 16.36 4.43
C SER A 187 -16.94 15.59 4.71
N THR A 188 -15.82 16.31 4.98
CA THR A 188 -14.56 15.68 5.43
C THR A 188 -14.76 14.91 6.74
N SER A 189 -15.47 15.51 7.71
CA SER A 189 -15.75 14.86 9.00
C SER A 189 -16.66 13.65 8.86
N PHE A 190 -17.70 13.72 8.03
CA PHE A 190 -18.59 12.57 7.76
C PHE A 190 -17.83 11.44 7.07
N MET A 191 -16.95 11.73 6.11
CA MET A 191 -16.10 10.73 5.48
C MET A 191 -15.19 10.05 6.52
N VAL A 192 -14.55 10.82 7.39
CA VAL A 192 -13.67 10.32 8.46
C VAL A 192 -14.47 9.47 9.46
N LEU A 193 -15.68 9.90 9.85
CA LEU A 193 -16.60 9.12 10.70
C LEU A 193 -17.03 7.81 10.03
N GLY A 194 -17.30 7.82 8.74
CA GLY A 194 -17.61 6.62 7.97
C GLY A 194 -16.48 5.60 7.98
N ILE A 195 -15.24 6.07 7.80
CA ILE A 195 -14.06 5.20 7.84
C ILE A 195 -13.83 4.61 9.24
N VAL A 196 -13.95 5.42 10.31
CA VAL A 196 -13.77 4.90 11.68
C VAL A 196 -14.90 3.98 12.09
N GLY A 197 -16.14 4.28 11.70
CA GLY A 197 -17.29 3.41 11.93
C GLY A 197 -17.10 2.04 11.26
N SER A 198 -16.66 2.04 10.00
CA SER A 198 -16.30 0.81 9.28
C SER A 198 -15.16 0.06 9.98
N ALA A 199 -14.10 0.76 10.42
CA ALA A 199 -13.00 0.16 11.14
C ALA A 199 -13.48 -0.51 12.44
N LEU A 200 -14.27 0.19 13.25
CA LEU A 200 -14.85 -0.36 14.48
C LEU A 200 -15.70 -1.61 14.21
N THR A 201 -16.59 -1.55 13.21
CA THR A 201 -17.44 -2.68 12.84
C THR A 201 -16.59 -3.91 12.49
N PHE A 202 -15.58 -3.75 11.63
CA PHE A 202 -14.74 -4.87 11.24
C PHE A 202 -13.88 -5.40 12.39
N PHE A 203 -13.37 -4.54 13.29
CA PHE A 203 -12.60 -4.98 14.45
C PHE A 203 -13.47 -5.70 15.49
N MET A 204 -14.75 -5.33 15.60
CA MET A 204 -15.69 -6.00 16.50
C MET A 204 -16.23 -7.33 15.95
N LEU A 205 -16.42 -7.44 14.65
CA LEU A 205 -16.93 -8.65 14.02
C LEU A 205 -15.83 -9.68 13.76
N PHE A 206 -14.66 -9.24 13.27
CA PHE A 206 -13.61 -10.13 12.79
C PHE A 206 -12.38 -10.10 13.68
N GLU A 207 -11.46 -11.03 13.42
CA GLU A 207 -10.19 -11.11 14.10
C GLU A 207 -9.27 -9.90 13.82
N ARG A 208 -8.18 -9.80 14.57
CA ARG A 208 -7.18 -8.73 14.59
C ARG A 208 -7.03 -7.94 13.29
N ARG A 209 -7.18 -6.62 13.37
CA ARG A 209 -6.93 -5.64 12.29
C ARG A 209 -7.47 -6.05 10.90
N SER A 210 -8.58 -6.79 10.85
CA SER A 210 -9.19 -7.25 9.59
C SER A 210 -9.53 -6.10 8.64
N PHE A 211 -10.08 -5.00 9.14
CA PHE A 211 -10.28 -3.78 8.36
C PHE A 211 -8.98 -3.31 7.69
N CYS A 212 -7.92 -3.11 8.49
CA CYS A 212 -6.63 -2.62 7.99
C CYS A 212 -5.93 -3.58 7.02
N ARG A 213 -6.29 -4.87 7.05
CA ARG A 213 -5.69 -5.90 6.17
C ARG A 213 -6.39 -5.97 4.82
N TYR A 214 -7.70 -5.76 4.79
CA TYR A 214 -8.53 -6.14 3.63
C TYR A 214 -9.41 -5.03 3.08
N VAL A 215 -9.95 -4.15 3.93
CA VAL A 215 -11.00 -3.20 3.54
C VAL A 215 -10.54 -1.74 3.57
N CYS A 216 -9.56 -1.41 4.42
CA CYS A 216 -9.07 -0.03 4.51
C CYS A 216 -8.66 0.49 3.12
N PRO A 217 -9.26 1.60 2.65
CA PRO A 217 -9.01 2.12 1.30
C PRO A 217 -7.52 2.39 1.03
N LEU A 218 -6.79 2.83 2.04
CA LEU A 218 -5.38 3.18 1.92
C LEU A 218 -4.43 1.96 1.94
N THR A 219 -4.90 0.76 2.29
CA THR A 219 -4.02 -0.40 2.46
C THR A 219 -3.31 -0.80 1.17
N ALA A 220 -4.04 -0.83 0.03
CA ALA A 220 -3.43 -1.15 -1.26
C ALA A 220 -2.42 -0.07 -1.67
N LEU A 221 -2.78 1.20 -1.53
CA LEU A 221 -1.92 2.32 -1.89
C LEU A 221 -0.67 2.37 -0.99
N ILE A 222 -0.84 2.39 0.36
CA ILE A 222 0.28 2.44 1.30
C ILE A 222 1.15 1.18 1.20
N GLY A 223 0.55 0.01 0.96
CA GLY A 223 1.30 -1.23 0.79
C GLY A 223 2.16 -1.22 -0.47
N THR A 224 1.60 -0.87 -1.62
CA THR A 224 2.32 -0.86 -2.89
C THR A 224 3.37 0.24 -2.94
N VAL A 225 3.00 1.49 -2.70
CA VAL A 225 3.93 2.64 -2.71
C VAL A 225 4.95 2.52 -1.57
N GLY A 226 4.51 2.13 -0.37
CA GLY A 226 5.41 1.91 0.77
C GLY A 226 6.42 0.79 0.57
N SER A 227 6.22 -0.12 -0.39
CA SER A 227 7.23 -1.12 -0.76
C SER A 227 8.51 -0.51 -1.34
N MET A 228 8.45 0.73 -1.81
CA MET A 228 9.63 1.49 -2.25
C MET A 228 10.50 1.99 -1.09
N GLY A 229 9.93 2.07 0.12
CA GLY A 229 10.58 2.67 1.28
C GLY A 229 11.78 1.89 1.81
N SER A 230 12.62 2.62 2.56
CA SER A 230 13.87 2.09 3.12
C SER A 230 13.67 1.20 4.34
N VAL A 231 12.50 1.19 4.99
CA VAL A 231 12.26 0.32 6.14
C VAL A 231 11.71 -1.01 5.66
N ALA A 232 12.49 -2.07 5.84
CA ALA A 232 12.12 -3.43 5.45
C ALA A 232 11.04 -4.04 6.35
N GLY A 233 10.85 -3.48 7.54
CA GLY A 233 9.95 -4.02 8.56
C GLY A 233 10.62 -4.99 9.51
N PHE A 234 9.80 -5.64 10.34
CA PHE A 234 10.26 -6.64 11.28
C PHE A 234 10.49 -7.97 10.57
N ARG A 235 11.71 -8.48 10.63
CA ARG A 235 12.13 -9.73 9.99
C ARG A 235 13.00 -10.56 10.92
N THR A 236 13.14 -11.83 10.58
CA THR A 236 14.04 -12.72 11.30
C THR A 236 15.50 -12.33 11.09
N ARG A 237 16.31 -12.48 12.14
CA ARG A 237 17.78 -12.44 12.08
C ARG A 237 18.35 -13.72 11.51
N ASP A 238 17.79 -14.85 11.96
CA ASP A 238 18.12 -16.20 11.53
C ASP A 238 16.84 -16.97 11.18
N ARG A 239 16.76 -17.44 9.93
CA ARG A 239 15.58 -18.16 9.44
C ARG A 239 15.45 -19.56 10.04
N GLU A 240 16.56 -20.21 10.30
CA GLU A 240 16.57 -21.57 10.87
C GLU A 240 15.94 -21.57 12.26
N VAL A 241 16.32 -20.62 13.11
CA VAL A 241 15.71 -20.42 14.44
C VAL A 241 14.19 -20.22 14.31
N CYS A 242 13.73 -19.41 13.34
CA CYS A 242 12.30 -19.22 13.12
C CYS A 242 11.60 -20.47 12.59
N PHE A 243 12.22 -21.26 11.71
CA PHE A 243 11.63 -22.49 11.19
C PHE A 243 11.47 -23.55 12.29
N ASN A 244 12.47 -23.69 13.15
CA ASN A 244 12.48 -24.65 14.27
C ASN A 244 11.67 -24.18 15.49
N CYS A 245 11.23 -22.90 15.53
CA CYS A 245 10.43 -22.37 16.62
C CYS A 245 9.04 -23.04 16.66
N THR A 246 8.68 -23.65 17.79
CA THR A 246 7.42 -24.37 17.97
C THR A 246 6.28 -23.48 18.44
N THR A 247 6.58 -22.44 19.24
CA THR A 247 5.56 -21.60 19.85
C THR A 247 4.95 -20.57 18.90
N LYS A 248 5.76 -20.02 17.99
CA LYS A 248 5.35 -18.95 17.05
C LYS A 248 4.67 -17.76 17.76
N ASP A 249 5.16 -17.36 18.94
CA ASP A 249 4.58 -16.30 19.75
C ASP A 249 4.58 -14.94 19.05
N CYS A 250 5.51 -14.73 18.10
CA CYS A 250 5.49 -13.58 17.22
C CYS A 250 4.17 -13.44 16.42
N MET A 251 3.45 -14.55 16.22
CA MET A 251 2.14 -14.59 15.54
C MET A 251 0.99 -14.70 16.54
N ARG A 252 1.13 -15.56 17.55
CA ARG A 252 0.06 -15.88 18.50
C ARG A 252 -0.03 -14.87 19.64
N GLY A 253 1.09 -14.26 20.02
CA GLY A 253 1.27 -13.43 21.21
C GLY A 253 1.88 -14.20 22.35
N SER A 254 2.48 -13.44 23.27
CA SER A 254 3.07 -13.90 24.53
C SER A 254 2.59 -13.00 25.67
N GLU A 255 3.14 -13.15 26.86
CA GLU A 255 2.88 -12.19 27.95
C GLU A 255 3.42 -10.79 27.65
N ASP A 256 4.43 -10.69 26.79
CA ASP A 256 5.12 -9.45 26.45
C ASP A 256 4.50 -8.69 25.28
N GLY A 257 3.80 -9.37 24.37
CA GLY A 257 3.22 -8.77 23.19
C GLY A 257 1.98 -9.47 22.67
N TYR A 258 1.22 -8.76 21.86
CA TYR A 258 -0.06 -9.24 21.31
C TYR A 258 0.11 -10.21 20.13
N GLY A 259 1.33 -10.38 19.61
CA GLY A 259 1.61 -11.07 18.35
C GLY A 259 1.26 -10.22 17.14
N CYS A 260 1.56 -10.71 15.95
CA CYS A 260 1.40 -9.93 14.72
C CYS A 260 -0.09 -9.74 14.37
N PRO A 261 -0.65 -8.52 14.44
CA PRO A 261 -2.04 -8.27 14.07
C PRO A 261 -2.25 -8.24 12.55
N TRP A 262 -1.16 -8.20 11.79
CA TRP A 262 -1.16 -8.20 10.32
C TRP A 262 -1.02 -9.61 9.73
N TYR A 263 -0.84 -10.62 10.57
CA TYR A 263 -0.57 -12.02 10.16
C TYR A 263 0.59 -12.14 9.17
N THR A 264 1.59 -11.26 9.29
CA THR A 264 2.84 -11.34 8.54
C THR A 264 3.88 -12.04 9.39
N TRP A 265 4.22 -13.28 9.03
CA TRP A 265 5.22 -14.02 9.77
C TRP A 265 6.63 -13.50 9.48
N PRO A 266 7.35 -12.97 10.49
CA PRO A 266 8.69 -12.40 10.28
C PRO A 266 9.70 -13.40 9.73
N GLY A 267 9.55 -14.71 10.02
CA GLY A 267 10.43 -15.77 9.55
C GLY A 267 10.42 -15.97 8.02
N SER A 268 9.34 -15.58 7.33
CA SER A 268 9.23 -15.67 5.86
C SER A 268 9.07 -14.32 5.19
N ALA A 269 9.07 -13.22 5.93
CA ALA A 269 8.87 -11.90 5.37
C ALA A 269 10.05 -11.49 4.48
N ASP A 270 9.78 -11.25 3.20
CA ASP A 270 10.74 -10.79 2.20
C ASP A 270 10.38 -9.40 1.63
N SER A 271 9.25 -8.83 2.07
CA SER A 271 8.73 -7.54 1.66
C SER A 271 8.09 -6.82 2.84
N ASN A 272 8.03 -5.49 2.78
CA ASN A 272 7.34 -4.64 3.76
C ASN A 272 5.87 -4.36 3.38
N LEU A 273 5.37 -4.96 2.30
CA LEU A 273 4.01 -4.78 1.77
C LEU A 273 2.91 -4.90 2.82
N THR A 274 3.08 -5.83 3.76
CA THR A 274 2.07 -6.16 4.78
C THR A 274 2.52 -5.86 6.21
N CYS A 275 3.76 -5.40 6.44
CA CYS A 275 4.25 -5.10 7.78
C CYS A 275 3.81 -3.70 8.24
N GLY A 276 2.91 -3.62 9.21
CA GLY A 276 2.43 -2.34 9.77
C GLY A 276 3.32 -1.72 10.86
N LEU A 277 4.54 -2.19 11.07
CA LEU A 277 5.54 -1.65 12.02
C LEU A 277 5.07 -1.49 13.47
N CYS A 278 4.14 -2.32 13.93
CA CYS A 278 3.50 -2.21 15.24
C CYS A 278 4.33 -2.75 16.43
N THR A 279 5.51 -3.30 16.19
CA THR A 279 6.45 -3.88 17.19
C THR A 279 5.98 -5.14 17.93
N GLU A 280 4.75 -5.58 17.77
CA GLU A 280 4.16 -6.67 18.57
C GLU A 280 4.87 -8.02 18.37
N CYS A 281 5.27 -8.36 17.14
CA CYS A 281 6.04 -9.58 16.86
C CYS A 281 7.45 -9.53 17.49
N TYR A 282 8.06 -8.34 17.55
CA TYR A 282 9.37 -8.13 18.16
C TYR A 282 9.33 -8.37 19.68
N LYS A 283 8.30 -7.82 20.36
CA LYS A 283 8.08 -8.01 21.79
C LYS A 283 7.77 -9.45 22.17
N SER A 284 7.07 -10.18 21.29
CA SER A 284 6.60 -11.53 21.57
C SER A 284 7.60 -12.62 21.21
N CYS A 285 8.76 -12.31 20.64
CA CYS A 285 9.70 -13.32 20.19
C CYS A 285 10.49 -13.94 21.36
N PRO A 286 10.32 -15.23 21.69
CA PRO A 286 10.99 -15.85 22.83
C PRO A 286 12.51 -16.01 22.64
N SER A 287 12.96 -16.04 21.37
CA SER A 287 14.38 -16.24 21.02
C SER A 287 15.11 -14.94 20.68
N ASP A 288 14.47 -13.77 20.86
CA ASP A 288 14.98 -12.46 20.42
C ASP A 288 15.54 -12.48 18.97
N ASN A 289 14.94 -13.29 18.11
CA ASN A 289 15.41 -13.53 16.75
C ASN A 289 14.74 -12.61 15.70
N ILE A 290 14.03 -11.58 16.12
CA ILE A 290 13.41 -10.60 15.23
C ILE A 290 14.15 -9.29 15.35
N GLY A 291 14.47 -8.65 14.21
CA GLY A 291 15.08 -7.33 14.11
C GLY A 291 14.21 -6.38 13.30
N LEU A 292 14.49 -5.07 13.43
CA LEU A 292 13.97 -4.03 12.56
C LEU A 292 15.01 -3.69 11.50
N PHE A 293 14.73 -4.06 10.26
CA PHE A 293 15.68 -3.91 9.17
C PHE A 293 15.44 -2.66 8.35
N VAL A 294 16.53 -1.92 8.09
CA VAL A 294 16.58 -0.83 7.11
C VAL A 294 17.35 -1.31 5.89
N GLN A 295 16.83 -1.04 4.71
CA GLN A 295 17.32 -1.53 3.43
C GLN A 295 17.45 -0.38 2.43
N LYS A 296 18.11 -0.63 1.30
CA LYS A 296 18.11 0.32 0.18
C LYS A 296 16.68 0.51 -0.33
N PRO A 297 16.29 1.75 -0.74
CA PRO A 297 15.01 1.98 -1.40
C PRO A 297 14.76 0.97 -2.54
N LEU A 298 13.51 0.66 -2.82
CA LEU A 298 13.07 -0.28 -3.86
C LEU A 298 13.42 -1.77 -3.62
N THR A 299 14.17 -2.11 -2.57
CA THR A 299 14.54 -3.51 -2.31
C THR A 299 13.31 -4.39 -2.11
N SER A 300 12.29 -3.92 -1.37
CA SER A 300 11.05 -4.70 -1.19
C SER A 300 10.21 -4.82 -2.46
N VAL A 301 10.46 -4.03 -3.50
CA VAL A 301 9.85 -4.21 -4.83
C VAL A 301 10.57 -5.29 -5.62
N VAL A 302 11.91 -5.32 -5.56
CA VAL A 302 12.75 -6.21 -6.39
C VAL A 302 12.99 -7.57 -5.73
N ALA A 303 13.22 -7.61 -4.42
CA ALA A 303 13.67 -8.79 -3.69
C ALA A 303 12.64 -9.90 -3.43
N PRO A 304 11.30 -9.68 -3.37
CA PRO A 304 10.36 -10.71 -2.98
C PRO A 304 10.46 -11.98 -3.84
N ASN A 305 10.54 -13.14 -3.18
CA ASN A 305 10.52 -14.44 -3.86
C ASN A 305 9.10 -14.83 -4.31
N ARG A 306 8.08 -14.35 -3.59
CA ARG A 306 6.67 -14.56 -3.92
C ARG A 306 6.00 -13.23 -4.17
N ARG A 307 5.54 -13.03 -5.39
CA ARG A 307 4.74 -11.87 -5.76
C ARG A 307 3.26 -12.23 -5.75
N ARG A 308 2.45 -11.32 -5.23
CA ARG A 308 1.01 -11.49 -5.11
C ARG A 308 0.32 -10.97 -6.38
N ALA A 309 -0.63 -11.75 -6.90
CA ALA A 309 -1.41 -11.36 -8.08
C ALA A 309 -2.43 -10.26 -7.76
N ASP A 310 -3.01 -10.27 -6.57
CA ASP A 310 -3.94 -9.24 -6.12
C ASP A 310 -3.26 -7.85 -6.00
N VAL A 311 -1.98 -7.83 -5.61
CA VAL A 311 -1.16 -6.60 -5.64
C VAL A 311 -0.94 -6.12 -7.07
N ALA A 312 -0.66 -7.02 -8.01
CA ALA A 312 -0.46 -6.64 -9.40
C ALA A 312 -1.74 -6.03 -10.02
N TRP A 313 -2.89 -6.63 -9.77
CA TRP A 313 -4.18 -6.05 -10.18
C TRP A 313 -4.46 -4.72 -9.49
N ALA A 314 -4.13 -4.60 -8.20
CA ALA A 314 -4.26 -3.33 -7.48
C ALA A 314 -3.38 -2.24 -8.10
N VAL A 315 -2.15 -2.55 -8.53
CA VAL A 315 -1.27 -1.59 -9.22
C VAL A 315 -1.87 -1.15 -10.55
N ALA A 316 -2.43 -2.06 -11.36
CA ALA A 316 -3.08 -1.71 -12.62
C ALA A 316 -4.30 -0.79 -12.41
N LEU A 317 -5.14 -1.10 -11.40
CA LEU A 317 -6.29 -0.27 -11.05
C LEU A 317 -5.88 1.11 -10.50
N LEU A 318 -4.86 1.16 -9.64
CA LEU A 318 -4.30 2.42 -9.14
C LEU A 318 -3.73 3.27 -10.29
N TRP A 319 -3.04 2.63 -11.25
CA TRP A 319 -2.58 3.32 -12.46
C TRP A 319 -3.74 3.88 -13.26
N GLY A 320 -4.80 3.10 -13.45
CA GLY A 320 -6.02 3.54 -14.12
C GLY A 320 -6.68 4.73 -13.43
N LEU A 321 -6.75 4.71 -12.10
CA LEU A 321 -7.33 5.81 -11.34
C LEU A 321 -6.54 7.12 -11.49
N VAL A 322 -5.22 7.08 -11.32
CA VAL A 322 -4.43 8.31 -11.41
C VAL A 322 -4.42 8.89 -12.82
N LEU A 323 -4.43 8.04 -13.86
CA LEU A 323 -4.60 8.49 -15.24
C LEU A 323 -5.99 9.08 -15.49
N TYR A 324 -7.07 8.45 -14.98
CA TYR A 324 -8.41 9.05 -15.02
C TYR A 324 -8.39 10.47 -14.45
N GLN A 325 -7.80 10.64 -13.27
CA GLN A 325 -7.73 11.93 -12.60
C GLN A 325 -6.89 12.99 -13.33
N GLN A 326 -6.04 12.61 -14.28
CA GLN A 326 -5.32 13.53 -15.18
C GLN A 326 -6.13 13.81 -16.44
N ILE A 327 -6.69 12.77 -17.05
CA ILE A 327 -7.41 12.86 -18.31
C ILE A 327 -8.70 13.66 -18.15
N ASN A 328 -9.38 13.55 -17.01
CA ASN A 328 -10.63 14.27 -16.75
C ASN A 328 -10.46 15.80 -16.70
N ALA A 329 -9.26 16.29 -16.41
CA ALA A 329 -8.94 17.70 -16.45
C ALA A 329 -8.75 18.24 -17.89
N LEU A 330 -8.75 17.37 -18.92
CA LEU A 330 -8.56 17.79 -20.31
C LEU A 330 -9.90 18.25 -20.92
N PRO A 331 -9.92 19.32 -21.71
CA PRO A 331 -11.16 19.91 -22.26
C PRO A 331 -12.04 18.96 -23.08
N PHE A 332 -11.42 18.00 -23.79
CA PHE A 332 -12.19 17.04 -24.58
C PHE A 332 -12.96 16.06 -23.66
N PHE A 333 -12.38 15.73 -22.51
CA PHE A 333 -13.00 14.81 -21.57
C PHE A 333 -14.18 15.45 -20.85
N GLY A 334 -14.08 16.73 -20.49
CA GLY A 334 -15.20 17.48 -19.94
C GLY A 334 -16.44 17.52 -20.87
N ARG A 335 -16.23 17.49 -22.19
CA ARG A 335 -17.34 17.34 -23.17
C ARG A 335 -17.98 15.97 -23.13
N LEU A 336 -17.17 14.91 -22.98
CA LEU A 336 -17.66 13.53 -22.84
C LEU A 336 -18.47 13.37 -21.54
N ASP A 337 -17.93 13.85 -20.43
CA ASP A 337 -18.59 13.80 -19.12
C ASP A 337 -19.93 14.56 -19.16
N ALA A 338 -19.95 15.78 -19.72
CA ALA A 338 -21.17 16.55 -19.89
C ALA A 338 -22.22 15.81 -20.76
N TRP A 339 -21.78 15.14 -21.82
CA TRP A 339 -22.68 14.34 -22.66
C TRP A 339 -23.24 13.14 -21.88
N LEU A 340 -22.41 12.42 -21.14
CA LEU A 340 -22.83 11.31 -20.29
C LEU A 340 -23.81 11.76 -19.21
N ASN A 341 -23.54 12.88 -18.53
CA ASN A 341 -24.40 13.42 -17.49
C ASN A 341 -25.79 13.82 -18.05
N ALA A 342 -25.85 14.28 -19.30
CA ALA A 342 -27.12 14.61 -19.97
C ALA A 342 -27.94 13.37 -20.39
N HIS A 343 -27.29 12.20 -20.58
CA HIS A 343 -27.93 11.00 -21.14
C HIS A 343 -28.01 9.84 -20.15
N THR A 344 -27.58 10.02 -18.91
CA THR A 344 -27.60 8.98 -17.86
C THR A 344 -28.34 9.45 -16.63
N ALA A 345 -28.56 8.54 -15.66
CA ALA A 345 -29.18 8.87 -14.38
C ALA A 345 -28.27 9.66 -13.42
N PHE A 346 -27.03 9.93 -13.81
CA PHE A 346 -26.04 10.67 -13.01
C PHE A 346 -25.83 12.07 -13.59
N PRO A 347 -26.51 13.09 -13.06
CA PRO A 347 -26.54 14.43 -13.67
C PRO A 347 -25.34 15.30 -13.32
N GLN A 348 -24.35 14.79 -12.59
CA GLN A 348 -23.19 15.58 -12.12
C GLN A 348 -21.90 14.76 -12.18
N TYR A 349 -20.79 15.49 -12.28
CA TYR A 349 -19.42 14.96 -12.25
C TYR A 349 -19.04 14.38 -10.87
N PRO A 350 -18.25 13.27 -10.81
CA PRO A 350 -17.85 12.44 -11.94
C PRO A 350 -18.92 11.40 -12.30
N ASN A 351 -19.16 11.22 -13.58
CA ASN A 351 -20.07 10.16 -14.01
C ASN A 351 -19.44 8.79 -13.77
N PRO A 352 -20.11 7.82 -13.12
CA PRO A 352 -19.52 6.52 -12.82
C PRO A 352 -19.18 5.71 -14.07
N ILE A 353 -19.77 6.01 -15.23
CA ILE A 353 -19.51 5.30 -16.48
C ILE A 353 -18.14 5.65 -17.02
N ASP A 354 -17.79 6.93 -17.13
CA ASP A 354 -16.47 7.35 -17.59
C ASP A 354 -15.39 7.05 -16.55
N TYR A 355 -15.69 7.24 -15.25
CA TYR A 355 -14.81 6.90 -14.15
C TYR A 355 -14.37 5.43 -14.22
N LEU A 356 -15.33 4.50 -14.18
CA LEU A 356 -15.03 3.06 -14.24
C LEU A 356 -14.58 2.62 -15.64
N GLY A 357 -15.07 3.29 -16.69
CA GLY A 357 -14.71 3.02 -18.07
C GLY A 357 -13.22 3.27 -18.36
N VAL A 358 -12.69 4.42 -17.96
CA VAL A 358 -11.26 4.73 -18.12
C VAL A 358 -10.38 3.83 -17.27
N ILE A 359 -10.73 3.63 -15.99
CA ILE A 359 -9.98 2.76 -15.08
C ILE A 359 -9.95 1.33 -15.63
N GLY A 360 -11.11 0.83 -16.07
CA GLY A 360 -11.24 -0.49 -16.67
C GLY A 360 -10.44 -0.62 -17.97
N LEU A 361 -10.53 0.38 -18.86
CA LEU A 361 -9.78 0.41 -20.12
C LEU A 361 -8.27 0.35 -19.87
N VAL A 362 -7.75 1.20 -18.99
CA VAL A 362 -6.32 1.19 -18.64
C VAL A 362 -5.91 -0.17 -18.07
N THR A 363 -6.72 -0.74 -17.17
CA THR A 363 -6.45 -2.05 -16.58
C THR A 363 -6.41 -3.16 -17.65
N VAL A 364 -7.35 -3.14 -18.61
CA VAL A 364 -7.39 -4.08 -19.74
C VAL A 364 -6.20 -3.89 -20.66
N VAL A 365 -5.80 -2.65 -20.94
CA VAL A 365 -4.59 -2.35 -21.74
C VAL A 365 -3.34 -2.90 -21.06
N MET A 366 -3.18 -2.71 -19.74
CA MET A 366 -2.05 -3.27 -19.00
C MET A 366 -2.05 -4.81 -19.01
N ALA A 367 -3.21 -5.43 -18.90
CA ALA A 367 -3.37 -6.86 -19.05
C ALA A 367 -3.05 -7.33 -20.48
N GLY A 368 -3.49 -6.58 -21.49
CA GLY A 368 -3.17 -6.82 -22.90
C GLY A 368 -1.68 -6.75 -23.20
N ILE A 369 -0.98 -5.74 -22.67
CA ILE A 369 0.48 -5.63 -22.78
C ILE A 369 1.16 -6.88 -22.19
N ALA A 370 0.77 -7.31 -20.99
CA ALA A 370 1.31 -8.52 -20.38
C ALA A 370 1.02 -9.78 -21.21
N TRP A 371 -0.16 -9.84 -21.83
CA TRP A 371 -0.51 -10.94 -22.75
C TRP A 371 0.37 -10.93 -24.01
N VAL A 372 0.65 -9.75 -24.59
CA VAL A 372 1.58 -9.60 -25.72
C VAL A 372 2.98 -10.05 -25.30
N PHE A 373 3.48 -9.62 -24.15
CA PHE A 373 4.75 -10.10 -23.61
C PHE A 373 4.79 -11.63 -23.52
N ALA A 374 3.72 -12.23 -22.99
CA ALA A 374 3.62 -13.68 -22.89
C ALA A 374 3.62 -14.36 -24.26
N LYS A 375 2.99 -13.77 -25.28
CA LYS A 375 2.95 -14.33 -26.66
C LYS A 375 4.27 -14.18 -27.42
N VAL A 376 4.95 -13.05 -27.24
CA VAL A 376 6.19 -12.73 -27.96
C VAL A 376 7.38 -13.48 -27.38
N PHE A 377 7.47 -13.59 -26.04
CA PHE A 377 8.66 -14.09 -25.34
C PHE A 377 8.52 -15.52 -24.80
N VAL A 378 7.32 -16.12 -24.83
CA VAL A 378 7.19 -17.56 -24.56
C VAL A 378 7.60 -18.32 -25.81
N ASP A 379 8.71 -19.04 -25.72
CA ASP A 379 9.06 -20.01 -26.74
C ASP A 379 8.02 -21.14 -26.78
N ARG A 380 7.40 -21.36 -27.92
CA ARG A 380 6.39 -22.42 -28.12
C ARG A 380 6.99 -23.82 -27.93
N GLY A 381 8.32 -23.95 -28.00
CA GLY A 381 9.07 -25.18 -27.76
C GLY A 381 9.66 -25.32 -26.35
N TYR A 382 9.43 -24.35 -25.46
CA TYR A 382 9.98 -24.41 -24.10
C TYR A 382 9.30 -25.50 -23.29
N VAL A 383 9.94 -26.65 -23.24
CA VAL A 383 9.58 -27.76 -22.34
C VAL A 383 10.16 -27.43 -20.96
N VAL A 384 9.30 -27.28 -19.98
CA VAL A 384 9.71 -27.15 -18.60
C VAL A 384 10.52 -28.40 -18.20
N PRO A 385 11.77 -28.28 -17.72
CA PRO A 385 12.54 -29.41 -17.29
C PRO A 385 11.77 -30.26 -16.28
N ALA A 386 11.70 -31.57 -16.55
CA ALA A 386 11.08 -32.54 -15.64
C ALA A 386 11.77 -32.45 -14.27
N GLY A 387 11.04 -32.10 -13.21
CA GLY A 387 11.57 -31.87 -11.86
C GLY A 387 11.50 -30.40 -11.41
N GLY A 388 11.43 -29.42 -12.30
CA GLY A 388 11.00 -28.10 -11.95
C GLY A 388 9.46 -28.09 -11.90
N ARG A 389 8.86 -27.92 -10.74
CA ARG A 389 7.45 -27.52 -10.68
C ARG A 389 7.38 -26.12 -11.28
N ALA A 390 7.39 -26.08 -12.61
CA ALA A 390 7.08 -24.85 -13.30
C ALA A 390 5.64 -24.52 -12.94
N PHE A 391 5.45 -23.35 -12.43
CA PHE A 391 4.16 -22.70 -12.32
C PHE A 391 3.62 -22.34 -13.72
N VAL A 392 3.71 -23.25 -14.69
CA VAL A 392 3.22 -23.09 -16.04
C VAL A 392 2.04 -24.04 -16.24
N ASP A 393 1.00 -23.80 -15.47
CA ASP A 393 -0.33 -24.13 -15.91
C ASP A 393 -0.68 -23.16 -17.09
N ARG A 394 -1.39 -23.62 -18.12
CA ARG A 394 -1.75 -22.80 -19.29
C ARG A 394 -2.51 -21.52 -18.89
N THR A 395 -3.22 -21.53 -17.77
CA THR A 395 -3.84 -20.36 -17.14
C THR A 395 -2.83 -19.44 -16.45
N SER A 396 -1.63 -19.89 -16.15
CA SER A 396 -0.62 -19.17 -15.38
C SER A 396 0.43 -18.45 -16.23
N VAL A 397 0.49 -18.66 -17.56
CA VAL A 397 1.43 -17.95 -18.44
C VAL A 397 1.18 -16.44 -18.39
N PHE A 398 -0.06 -16.02 -18.49
CA PHE A 398 -0.45 -14.61 -18.32
C PHE A 398 0.01 -14.09 -16.95
N ARG A 399 -0.31 -14.79 -15.87
CA ARG A 399 0.08 -14.41 -14.51
C ARG A 399 1.60 -14.31 -14.34
N THR A 400 2.36 -15.18 -14.99
CA THR A 400 3.83 -15.21 -14.94
C THR A 400 4.45 -13.94 -15.52
N TYR A 401 3.79 -13.28 -16.48
CA TYR A 401 4.25 -12.02 -17.06
C TYR A 401 3.58 -10.80 -16.42
N PHE A 402 2.27 -10.85 -16.20
CA PHE A 402 1.50 -9.74 -15.65
C PHE A 402 2.01 -9.31 -14.27
N VAL A 403 2.20 -10.28 -13.37
CA VAL A 403 2.58 -9.95 -12.00
C VAL A 403 3.95 -9.26 -11.92
N PRO A 404 5.04 -9.78 -12.52
CA PRO A 404 6.32 -9.09 -12.50
C PRO A 404 6.31 -7.72 -13.18
N LEU A 405 5.60 -7.57 -14.32
CA LEU A 405 5.50 -6.29 -15.01
C LEU A 405 4.83 -5.22 -14.14
N MET A 406 3.74 -5.58 -13.47
CA MET A 406 3.04 -4.64 -12.57
C MET A 406 3.91 -4.24 -11.37
N TYR A 407 4.68 -5.17 -10.80
CA TYR A 407 5.63 -4.81 -9.74
C TYR A 407 6.73 -3.89 -10.23
N GLY A 408 7.19 -4.05 -11.46
CA GLY A 408 8.21 -3.20 -12.08
C GLY A 408 7.80 -1.72 -12.16
N ILE A 409 6.52 -1.44 -12.40
CA ILE A 409 5.99 -0.08 -12.58
C ILE A 409 5.51 0.59 -11.28
N ILE A 410 5.57 -0.07 -10.12
CA ILE A 410 5.17 0.53 -8.84
C ILE A 410 5.77 1.93 -8.63
N PRO A 411 7.07 2.17 -8.94
CA PRO A 411 7.64 3.50 -8.70
C PRO A 411 7.04 4.61 -9.55
N VAL A 412 6.68 4.37 -10.80
CA VAL A 412 6.03 5.40 -11.63
C VAL A 412 4.62 5.68 -11.15
N VAL A 413 3.86 4.64 -10.76
CA VAL A 413 2.52 4.81 -10.17
C VAL A 413 2.59 5.60 -8.86
N GLY A 414 3.53 5.28 -7.98
CA GLY A 414 3.73 6.00 -6.73
C GLY A 414 4.16 7.45 -6.92
N ALA A 415 5.03 7.72 -7.89
CA ALA A 415 5.45 9.07 -8.25
C ALA A 415 4.29 9.90 -8.78
N ASP A 416 3.42 9.30 -9.58
CA ASP A 416 2.26 9.97 -10.16
C ASP A 416 1.25 10.38 -9.07
N TYR A 417 0.90 9.46 -8.18
CA TYR A 417 0.07 9.80 -7.01
C TYR A 417 0.67 10.93 -6.16
N PHE A 418 1.99 10.92 -5.96
CA PHE A 418 2.66 11.98 -5.21
C PHE A 418 2.63 13.32 -5.97
N ALA A 419 2.98 13.33 -7.25
CA ALA A 419 2.98 14.51 -8.09
C ALA A 419 1.60 15.20 -8.11
N ARG A 420 0.52 14.42 -8.12
CA ARG A 420 -0.85 14.93 -8.06
C ARG A 420 -1.18 15.69 -6.77
N GLN A 421 -0.55 15.39 -5.64
CA GLN A 421 -0.80 16.08 -4.38
C GLN A 421 -0.04 17.41 -4.26
N LEU A 422 1.00 17.61 -5.06
CA LEU A 422 1.89 18.77 -4.95
C LEU A 422 1.19 20.12 -5.16
N PRO A 423 0.26 20.29 -6.12
CA PRO A 423 -0.45 21.56 -6.28
C PRO A 423 -1.22 21.96 -5.02
N LYS A 424 -2.02 21.05 -4.45
CA LYS A 424 -2.77 21.31 -3.21
C LYS A 424 -1.84 21.72 -2.06
N PHE A 425 -0.70 21.05 -1.94
CA PHE A 425 0.30 21.34 -0.93
C PHE A 425 0.97 22.70 -1.16
N PHE A 426 1.54 22.95 -2.34
CA PHE A 426 2.29 24.17 -2.60
C PHE A 426 1.41 25.43 -2.60
N GLN A 427 0.19 25.31 -3.07
CA GLN A 427 -0.73 26.46 -3.14
C GLN A 427 -1.46 26.72 -1.82
N HIS A 428 -1.74 25.68 -1.01
CA HIS A 428 -2.68 25.82 0.09
C HIS A 428 -2.15 25.42 1.47
N ALA A 429 -0.99 24.75 1.59
CA ALA A 429 -0.46 24.34 2.90
C ALA A 429 -0.27 25.51 3.90
N PRO A 430 0.16 26.72 3.48
CA PRO A 430 0.28 27.85 4.40
C PRO A 430 -1.03 28.23 5.10
N ARG A 431 -2.19 27.89 4.52
CA ARG A 431 -3.51 28.15 5.10
C ARG A 431 -3.79 27.41 6.41
N VAL A 432 -3.01 26.38 6.72
CA VAL A 432 -3.12 25.67 8.02
C VAL A 432 -2.86 26.62 9.19
N ILE A 433 -1.96 27.59 9.04
CA ILE A 433 -1.63 28.53 10.11
C ILE A 433 -2.83 29.45 10.43
N PRO A 434 -3.43 30.18 9.46
CA PRO A 434 -4.64 30.95 9.74
C PRO A 434 -5.84 30.06 10.11
N ALA A 435 -5.92 28.83 9.64
CA ALA A 435 -6.97 27.90 10.08
C ALA A 435 -6.84 27.53 11.57
N VAL A 436 -5.63 27.30 12.06
CA VAL A 436 -5.36 27.14 13.50
C VAL A 436 -5.63 28.45 14.24
N GLY A 437 -5.17 29.59 13.73
CA GLY A 437 -5.45 30.90 14.34
C GLY A 437 -6.95 31.18 14.46
N HIS A 438 -7.75 30.74 13.50
CA HIS A 438 -9.20 30.91 13.53
C HIS A 438 -9.88 30.20 14.71
N LEU A 439 -9.31 29.08 15.19
CA LEU A 439 -9.80 28.40 16.39
C LEU A 439 -9.68 29.25 17.66
N PHE A 440 -8.77 30.21 17.63
CA PHE A 440 -8.51 31.15 18.75
C PHE A 440 -8.98 32.59 18.42
N GLY A 441 -9.84 32.76 17.42
CA GLY A 441 -10.38 34.06 17.03
C GLY A 441 -9.43 34.99 16.23
N ALA A 442 -8.25 34.50 15.84
CA ALA A 442 -7.21 35.30 15.18
C ALA A 442 -7.06 35.05 13.65
N GLY A 443 -7.64 33.99 13.10
CA GLY A 443 -7.50 33.62 11.68
C GLY A 443 -8.47 34.37 10.77
N SER A 444 -7.98 34.89 9.64
CA SER A 444 -8.79 35.62 8.64
C SER A 444 -8.37 35.26 7.20
N THR A 445 -9.31 35.33 6.27
CA THR A 445 -9.08 35.25 4.82
C THR A 445 -8.24 36.40 4.27
N THR A 446 -8.17 37.51 5.02
CA THR A 446 -7.36 38.68 4.67
C THR A 446 -5.93 38.56 5.11
N SER A 447 -5.58 37.58 5.94
CA SER A 447 -4.21 37.38 6.42
C SER A 447 -3.25 37.05 5.25
N THR A 448 -2.03 37.54 5.36
CA THR A 448 -0.97 37.30 4.35
C THR A 448 -0.78 35.79 4.12
N LEU A 449 -0.72 34.99 5.19
CA LEU A 449 -0.52 33.55 5.12
C LEU A 449 -1.68 32.80 4.42
N TYR A 450 -2.91 33.32 4.48
CA TYR A 450 -4.03 32.73 3.74
C TYR A 450 -3.89 32.90 2.22
N ARG A 451 -3.27 34.00 1.79
CA ARG A 451 -3.08 34.37 0.37
C ARG A 451 -1.73 33.92 -0.19
N THR A 452 -0.79 33.52 0.68
CA THR A 452 0.54 33.10 0.28
C THR A 452 0.53 31.63 -0.17
N SER A 453 1.28 31.33 -1.23
CA SER A 453 1.60 29.99 -1.70
C SER A 453 3.09 29.71 -1.48
N ILE A 454 3.48 28.46 -1.24
CA ILE A 454 4.90 28.06 -1.17
C ILE A 454 5.54 28.25 -2.55
N ILE A 455 4.84 27.81 -3.60
CA ILE A 455 5.17 28.06 -4.99
C ILE A 455 3.93 28.71 -5.62
N GLY A 456 4.04 29.97 -6.00
CA GLY A 456 2.91 30.73 -6.54
C GLY A 456 2.73 30.55 -8.05
N ALA A 457 3.81 30.27 -8.78
CA ALA A 457 3.76 30.11 -10.23
C ALA A 457 3.39 28.66 -10.61
N ASN A 458 2.35 28.47 -11.42
CA ASN A 458 1.96 27.16 -11.91
C ASN A 458 3.10 26.45 -12.64
N SER A 459 3.91 27.18 -13.42
CA SER A 459 5.10 26.63 -14.09
C SER A 459 6.12 26.01 -13.12
N GLY A 460 6.28 26.61 -11.94
CA GLY A 460 7.15 26.05 -10.89
C GLY A 460 6.61 24.74 -10.33
N ILE A 461 5.30 24.66 -10.11
CA ILE A 461 4.64 23.44 -9.63
C ILE A 461 4.76 22.33 -10.68
N ILE A 462 4.50 22.64 -11.96
CA ILE A 462 4.66 21.70 -13.08
C ILE A 462 6.10 21.19 -13.14
N GLY A 463 7.08 22.08 -13.00
CA GLY A 463 8.50 21.70 -12.99
C GLY A 463 8.81 20.66 -11.91
N VAL A 464 8.24 20.82 -10.68
CA VAL A 464 8.42 19.86 -9.60
C VAL A 464 7.65 18.55 -9.90
N GLN A 465 6.42 18.61 -10.42
CA GLN A 465 5.66 17.44 -10.82
C GLN A 465 6.39 16.60 -11.86
N VAL A 466 6.88 17.25 -12.93
CA VAL A 466 7.69 16.59 -13.98
C VAL A 466 8.97 16.02 -13.39
N GLY A 467 9.65 16.73 -12.50
CA GLY A 467 10.84 16.24 -11.80
C GLY A 467 10.58 14.97 -11.00
N VAL A 468 9.46 14.93 -10.26
CA VAL A 468 9.00 13.73 -9.53
C VAL A 468 8.69 12.58 -10.49
N MET A 469 8.02 12.87 -11.62
CA MET A 469 7.73 11.87 -12.65
C MET A 469 9.00 11.31 -13.30
N VAL A 470 9.99 12.15 -13.58
CA VAL A 470 11.29 11.70 -14.10
C VAL A 470 11.98 10.78 -13.09
N ALA A 471 12.04 11.15 -11.82
CA ALA A 471 12.62 10.32 -10.77
C ALA A 471 11.89 8.98 -10.62
N GLY A 472 10.55 9.00 -10.59
CA GLY A 472 9.71 7.80 -10.55
C GLY A 472 9.89 6.89 -11.77
N THR A 473 10.02 7.48 -12.96
CA THR A 473 10.26 6.77 -14.21
C THR A 473 11.62 6.07 -14.20
N LEU A 474 12.68 6.77 -13.80
CA LEU A 474 14.02 6.17 -13.68
C LEU A 474 14.03 5.02 -12.66
N ALA A 475 13.35 5.19 -11.54
CA ALA A 475 13.18 4.13 -10.54
C ALA A 475 12.38 2.95 -11.11
N ALA A 476 11.31 3.20 -11.88
CA ALA A 476 10.52 2.16 -12.52
C ALA A 476 11.30 1.43 -13.65
N MET A 477 12.10 2.13 -14.41
CA MET A 477 13.00 1.52 -15.41
C MET A 477 14.00 0.56 -14.73
N TRP A 478 14.60 1.00 -13.62
CA TRP A 478 15.53 0.16 -12.87
C TRP A 478 14.83 -1.05 -12.24
N THR A 479 13.66 -0.86 -11.60
CA THR A 479 12.89 -1.97 -11.01
C THR A 479 12.40 -2.94 -12.06
N SER A 480 11.86 -2.45 -13.18
CA SER A 480 11.40 -3.28 -14.31
C SER A 480 12.52 -4.11 -14.89
N TRP A 481 13.71 -3.52 -15.09
CA TRP A 481 14.90 -4.25 -15.53
C TRP A 481 15.28 -5.38 -14.58
N LYS A 482 15.35 -5.09 -13.28
CA LYS A 482 15.71 -6.09 -12.25
C LYS A 482 14.67 -7.19 -12.14
N VAL A 483 13.39 -6.82 -12.08
CA VAL A 483 12.27 -7.77 -11.94
C VAL A 483 12.13 -8.62 -13.19
N ALA A 484 12.20 -8.03 -14.38
CA ALA A 484 12.13 -8.78 -15.64
C ALA A 484 13.29 -9.78 -15.78
N GLY A 485 14.50 -9.35 -15.42
CA GLY A 485 15.68 -10.22 -15.49
C GLY A 485 15.66 -11.36 -14.48
N ARG A 486 14.89 -11.24 -13.39
CA ARG A 486 14.85 -12.24 -12.31
C ARG A 486 13.63 -13.16 -12.41
N ASP A 487 12.46 -12.60 -12.65
CA ASP A 487 11.17 -13.29 -12.43
C ASP A 487 10.50 -13.73 -13.73
N LEU A 488 10.80 -13.09 -14.87
CA LEU A 488 10.25 -13.52 -16.13
C LEU A 488 10.92 -14.77 -16.65
N VAL A 489 10.11 -15.76 -17.00
CA VAL A 489 10.56 -17.05 -17.53
C VAL A 489 10.72 -16.94 -19.04
N VAL A 490 11.94 -16.76 -19.48
CA VAL A 490 12.28 -16.64 -20.91
C VAL A 490 13.50 -17.48 -21.24
N PRO A 491 13.65 -17.91 -22.52
CA PRO A 491 14.89 -18.55 -22.99
C PRO A 491 16.12 -17.66 -22.69
N SER A 492 17.24 -18.29 -22.35
CA SER A 492 18.47 -17.57 -21.93
C SER A 492 18.91 -16.52 -22.94
N GLY A 493 18.77 -16.77 -24.25
CA GLY A 493 19.12 -15.83 -25.31
C GLY A 493 18.21 -14.59 -25.41
N GLN A 494 16.99 -14.66 -24.88
CA GLN A 494 16.01 -13.56 -24.99
C GLN A 494 15.92 -12.71 -23.68
N ARG A 495 16.64 -13.07 -22.63
CA ARG A 495 16.55 -12.41 -21.32
C ARG A 495 16.81 -10.90 -21.41
N ARG A 496 17.85 -10.46 -22.13
CA ARG A 496 18.16 -9.05 -22.33
C ARG A 496 17.08 -8.31 -23.10
N THR A 497 16.53 -8.93 -24.14
CA THR A 497 15.45 -8.35 -24.96
C THR A 497 14.21 -8.08 -24.12
N VAL A 498 13.81 -9.04 -23.27
CA VAL A 498 12.69 -8.86 -22.34
C VAL A 498 12.96 -7.78 -21.31
N GLN A 499 14.18 -7.67 -20.81
CA GLN A 499 14.57 -6.59 -19.89
C GLN A 499 14.46 -5.23 -20.56
N TRP A 500 14.92 -5.09 -21.81
CA TRP A 500 14.77 -3.85 -22.58
C TRP A 500 13.30 -3.51 -22.88
N ALA A 501 12.49 -4.51 -23.20
CA ALA A 501 11.06 -4.32 -23.43
C ALA A 501 10.33 -3.86 -22.14
N ALA A 502 10.64 -4.46 -20.99
CA ALA A 502 10.06 -4.05 -19.70
C ALA A 502 10.51 -2.65 -19.28
N LEU A 503 11.78 -2.30 -19.54
CA LEU A 503 12.31 -0.95 -19.32
C LEU A 503 11.61 0.06 -20.25
N GLY A 504 11.45 -0.27 -21.53
CA GLY A 504 10.74 0.57 -22.51
C GLY A 504 9.27 0.81 -22.11
N LEU A 505 8.59 -0.20 -21.56
CA LEU A 505 7.24 -0.05 -21.01
C LEU A 505 7.23 0.95 -19.86
N ALA A 506 8.14 0.83 -18.88
CA ALA A 506 8.22 1.75 -17.76
C ALA A 506 8.50 3.19 -18.21
N LEU A 507 9.38 3.37 -19.19
CA LEU A 507 9.65 4.67 -19.81
C LEU A 507 8.40 5.25 -20.48
N ALA A 508 7.71 4.46 -21.31
CA ALA A 508 6.51 4.90 -22.02
C ALA A 508 5.41 5.36 -21.04
N LEU A 509 5.16 4.61 -19.97
CA LEU A 509 4.18 4.98 -18.95
C LEU A 509 4.57 6.27 -18.23
N GLY A 510 5.85 6.44 -17.89
CA GLY A 510 6.34 7.66 -17.25
C GLY A 510 6.24 8.89 -18.15
N VAL A 511 6.53 8.74 -19.45
CA VAL A 511 6.38 9.81 -20.45
C VAL A 511 4.91 10.18 -20.62
N ILE A 512 4.00 9.20 -20.72
CA ILE A 512 2.56 9.47 -20.81
C ILE A 512 2.09 10.32 -19.64
N ALA A 513 2.41 9.92 -18.40
CA ALA A 513 2.00 10.67 -17.21
C ALA A 513 2.63 12.08 -17.15
N ALA A 514 3.92 12.22 -17.50
CA ALA A 514 4.59 13.52 -17.52
C ALA A 514 3.98 14.47 -18.56
N VAL A 515 3.66 13.96 -19.75
CA VAL A 515 2.98 14.73 -20.82
C VAL A 515 1.59 15.16 -20.40
N LEU A 516 0.83 14.31 -19.70
CA LEU A 516 -0.48 14.67 -19.18
C LEU A 516 -0.40 15.83 -18.18
N TYR A 517 0.59 15.88 -17.28
CA TYR A 517 0.79 17.03 -16.39
C TYR A 517 1.04 18.33 -17.15
N VAL A 518 1.83 18.28 -18.21
CA VAL A 518 2.07 19.46 -19.06
C VAL A 518 0.80 19.86 -19.80
N ALA A 519 0.06 18.89 -20.36
CA ALA A 519 -1.16 19.13 -21.13
C ALA A 519 -2.30 19.71 -20.27
N MET A 520 -2.49 19.20 -19.03
CA MET A 520 -3.49 19.72 -18.08
C MET A 520 -3.27 21.21 -17.80
N ASN A 521 -2.00 21.59 -17.57
CA ASN A 521 -1.67 22.98 -17.22
C ASN A 521 -1.55 23.92 -18.44
N ALA A 522 -1.52 23.38 -19.67
CA ALA A 522 -1.61 24.18 -20.90
C ALA A 522 -3.08 24.48 -21.28
N ALA A 523 -4.02 23.76 -20.65
CA ALA A 523 -5.46 23.91 -20.87
C ALA A 523 -6.11 24.92 -19.88
N ASP A 524 -5.44 25.23 -18.76
CA ASP A 524 -5.77 26.29 -17.81
C ASP A 524 -5.19 27.66 -18.26
#